data_8208a3625e7235e91b61b13c1d8c1892
#
_entry.id   8208a3625e7235e91b61b13c1d8c1892
#
_cell.length_a   1.000
_cell.length_b   1.000
_cell.length_c   1.000
_cell.angle_alpha   90.00
_cell.angle_beta   90.00
_cell.angle_gamma   90.00
#
_symmetry.space_group_name_H-M   'P 1'
#
loop_
_entity.id
_entity.type
_entity.pdbx_description
1 polymer ?
#
loop_
_entity_poly.entity_id
_entity_poly.type
_entity_poly.pdbx_seq_one_letter_code
_entity_poly.pdbx_strand_id
1 'polypeptide(L)'
;VLPGDTKPFHHYEDEIKHLGIDWMSGAKTELQKEVDSWTHSKKKLAGLLLDQSKISGIGVAWGSEILHHAGLRPDLKTCDQDLSGLVDSMIHIREKVKKEYSKQFNLSIKNDELVSFINKWFDNLYAIRTMEVYKKGSKKEVLGRTWWLS
;
A
#
# COMPACT_ATOMS: atom_id res chain seq x y z
N VAL A 1 13.45 26.37 -15.57
CA VAL A 1 13.66 26.31 -14.12
C VAL A 1 13.91 27.70 -13.61
N LEU A 2 13.03 28.17 -12.75
CA LEU A 2 13.15 29.49 -12.14
C LEU A 2 14.30 29.49 -11.12
N PRO A 3 14.97 30.63 -10.93
CA PRO A 3 16.10 30.71 -10.01
C PRO A 3 15.80 30.29 -8.57
N GLY A 4 14.54 30.22 -8.19
CA GLY A 4 14.12 29.71 -6.89
C GLY A 4 14.02 28.19 -6.78
N ASP A 5 14.15 27.48 -7.89
CA ASP A 5 13.88 26.04 -7.97
C ASP A 5 15.10 25.17 -7.68
N THR A 6 16.14 25.75 -7.10
CA THR A 6 17.15 24.96 -6.40
C THR A 6 16.60 24.30 -5.15
N LYS A 7 15.38 24.69 -4.73
CA LYS A 7 14.68 24.11 -3.60
C LYS A 7 13.87 22.84 -3.89
N PRO A 8 13.52 22.42 -5.13
CA PRO A 8 12.74 21.19 -5.31
C PRO A 8 13.39 19.96 -4.68
N PHE A 9 14.73 19.92 -4.66
CA PHE A 9 15.46 18.82 -4.06
C PHE A 9 15.30 18.80 -2.53
N HIS A 10 15.40 19.96 -1.86
CA HIS A 10 15.16 20.06 -0.42
C HIS A 10 13.70 19.79 -0.07
N HIS A 11 12.78 20.25 -0.90
CA HIS A 11 11.36 20.01 -0.72
C HIS A 11 11.02 18.52 -0.81
N TYR A 12 11.63 17.82 -1.77
CA TYR A 12 11.49 16.39 -1.93
C TYR A 12 12.03 15.61 -0.71
N GLU A 13 13.20 15.99 -0.20
CA GLU A 13 13.78 15.39 1.00
C GLU A 13 12.88 15.61 2.23
N ASP A 14 12.31 16.81 2.37
CA ASP A 14 11.39 17.11 3.47
C ASP A 14 10.11 16.30 3.37
N GLU A 15 9.58 16.09 2.17
CA GLU A 15 8.42 15.24 1.96
C GLU A 15 8.71 13.78 2.30
N ILE A 16 9.89 13.27 1.92
CA ILE A 16 10.31 11.90 2.24
C ILE A 16 10.44 11.70 3.76
N LYS A 17 10.91 12.70 4.49
CA LYS A 17 11.04 12.63 5.94
C LYS A 17 9.70 12.46 6.66
N HIS A 18 8.60 12.86 6.04
CA HIS A 18 7.25 12.70 6.60
C HIS A 18 6.61 11.38 6.25
N LEU A 19 7.24 10.57 5.40
CA LEU A 19 6.74 9.24 5.07
C LEU A 19 7.06 8.25 6.18
N GLY A 20 6.10 7.38 6.45
CA GLY A 20 6.30 6.28 7.38
C GLY A 20 7.08 5.12 6.77
N ILE A 21 6.98 3.97 7.39
CA ILE A 21 7.66 2.75 6.96
C ILE A 21 7.15 2.36 5.57
N ASP A 22 8.07 2.11 4.63
CA ASP A 22 7.71 1.60 3.31
C ASP A 22 7.21 0.16 3.45
N TRP A 23 5.95 -0.10 3.10
CA TRP A 23 5.34 -1.42 3.25
C TRP A 23 6.00 -2.49 2.38
N MET A 24 6.61 -2.09 1.26
CA MET A 24 7.27 -3.02 0.34
C MET A 24 8.65 -3.48 0.83
N SER A 25 9.35 -2.66 1.60
CA SER A 25 10.72 -2.93 2.04
C SER A 25 10.89 -2.90 3.56
N GLY A 26 9.91 -2.41 4.29
CA GLY A 26 10.00 -2.29 5.75
C GLY A 26 10.12 -3.64 6.45
N ALA A 27 10.87 -3.66 7.57
CA ALA A 27 10.99 -4.86 8.38
C ALA A 27 9.66 -5.23 9.02
N LYS A 28 9.35 -6.53 9.08
CA LYS A 28 8.12 -7.03 9.70
C LYS A 28 7.96 -6.50 11.13
N THR A 29 9.05 -6.45 11.89
CA THR A 29 9.05 -5.96 13.27
C THR A 29 8.65 -4.48 13.37
N GLU A 30 9.10 -3.66 12.42
CA GLU A 30 8.75 -2.24 12.38
C GLU A 30 7.28 -2.04 11.98
N LEU A 31 6.81 -2.78 10.99
CA LEU A 31 5.40 -2.76 10.57
C LEU A 31 4.50 -3.21 11.73
N GLN A 32 4.89 -4.24 12.45
CA GLN A 32 4.14 -4.75 13.59
C GLN A 32 4.07 -3.73 14.72
N LYS A 33 5.16 -3.05 15.00
CA LYS A 33 5.22 -2.00 16.01
C LYS A 33 4.26 -0.85 15.68
N GLU A 34 4.22 -0.43 14.40
CA GLU A 34 3.31 0.61 13.96
C GLU A 34 1.85 0.15 14.10
N VAL A 35 1.52 -1.03 13.61
CA VAL A 35 0.16 -1.57 13.69
C VAL A 35 -0.28 -1.79 15.15
N ASP A 36 0.61 -2.23 16.01
CA ASP A 36 0.30 -2.39 17.43
C ASP A 36 -0.11 -1.07 18.08
N SER A 37 0.43 0.05 17.61
CA SER A 37 0.05 1.38 18.09
C SER A 37 -1.37 1.79 17.70
N TRP A 38 -2.01 1.08 16.77
CA TRP A 38 -3.37 1.37 16.31
C TRP A 38 -4.46 0.68 17.12
N THR A 39 -4.12 -0.25 18.00
CA THR A 39 -5.05 -1.18 18.65
C THR A 39 -6.24 -0.51 19.33
N HIS A 40 -6.02 0.67 19.90
CA HIS A 40 -7.08 1.41 20.61
C HIS A 40 -7.64 2.59 19.83
N SER A 41 -7.28 2.72 18.55
CA SER A 41 -7.75 3.83 17.73
C SER A 41 -9.22 3.70 17.39
N LYS A 42 -9.97 4.78 17.56
CA LYS A 42 -11.37 4.89 17.17
C LYS A 42 -11.55 5.32 15.72
N LYS A 43 -10.46 5.56 15.01
CA LYS A 43 -10.50 5.91 13.58
C LYS A 43 -10.86 4.69 12.76
N LYS A 44 -11.50 4.90 11.61
CA LYS A 44 -11.73 3.83 10.65
C LYS A 44 -10.37 3.30 10.15
N LEU A 45 -10.29 1.99 9.96
CA LEU A 45 -9.03 1.34 9.56
C LEU A 45 -8.50 1.91 8.23
N ALA A 46 -9.38 2.27 7.30
CA ALA A 46 -9.00 2.93 6.06
C ALA A 46 -8.14 4.18 6.28
N GLY A 47 -8.51 5.01 7.25
CA GLY A 47 -7.78 6.25 7.55
C GLY A 47 -6.36 5.99 8.05
N LEU A 48 -6.17 4.97 8.88
CA LEU A 48 -4.85 4.61 9.38
C LEU A 48 -4.00 3.93 8.30
N LEU A 49 -4.60 3.02 7.53
CA LEU A 49 -3.89 2.27 6.51
C LEU A 49 -3.39 3.15 5.36
N LEU A 50 -4.15 4.18 4.99
CA LEU A 50 -3.78 5.10 3.92
C LEU A 50 -2.96 6.31 4.41
N ASP A 51 -2.72 6.43 5.70
CA ASP A 51 -1.90 7.51 6.24
C ASP A 51 -0.43 7.24 5.94
N GLN A 52 0.09 7.95 4.94
CA GLN A 52 1.44 7.75 4.44
C GLN A 52 2.52 8.12 5.46
N SER A 53 2.17 8.85 6.52
CA SER A 53 3.09 9.15 7.62
C SER A 53 3.26 7.97 8.58
N LYS A 54 2.37 6.99 8.53
CA LYS A 54 2.44 5.77 9.36
C LYS A 54 3.07 4.63 8.57
N ILE A 55 2.43 4.20 7.49
CA ILE A 55 2.96 3.22 6.55
C ILE A 55 2.80 3.81 5.16
N SER A 56 3.89 3.93 4.43
CA SER A 56 3.89 4.51 3.09
C SER A 56 3.77 3.48 1.99
N GLY A 57 3.17 3.88 0.87
CA GLY A 57 3.08 3.06 -0.33
C GLY A 57 1.80 2.26 -0.48
N ILE A 58 0.93 2.23 0.53
CA ILE A 58 -0.36 1.54 0.45
C ILE A 58 -1.43 2.50 -0.05
N GLY A 59 -2.00 2.21 -1.20
CA GLY A 59 -3.18 2.90 -1.72
C GLY A 59 -4.43 2.03 -1.57
N VAL A 60 -5.54 2.48 -2.16
CA VAL A 60 -6.83 1.77 -2.06
C VAL A 60 -6.75 0.39 -2.71
N ALA A 61 -6.03 0.25 -3.82
CA ALA A 61 -5.90 -1.02 -4.52
C ALA A 61 -5.24 -2.08 -3.62
N TRP A 62 -4.03 -1.82 -3.18
CA TRP A 62 -3.30 -2.76 -2.31
C TRP A 62 -3.91 -2.83 -0.92
N GLY A 63 -4.43 -1.72 -0.41
CA GLY A 63 -5.14 -1.72 0.86
C GLY A 63 -6.35 -2.64 0.85
N SER A 64 -7.14 -2.63 -0.23
CA SER A 64 -8.28 -3.53 -0.38
C SER A 64 -7.85 -5.00 -0.38
N GLU A 65 -6.76 -5.33 -1.10
CA GLU A 65 -6.23 -6.69 -1.14
C GLU A 65 -5.70 -7.14 0.23
N ILE A 66 -4.99 -6.28 0.92
CA ILE A 66 -4.44 -6.57 2.26
C ILE A 66 -5.57 -6.83 3.25
N LEU A 67 -6.58 -5.95 3.29
CA LEU A 67 -7.70 -6.10 4.21
C LEU A 67 -8.57 -7.31 3.88
N HIS A 68 -8.77 -7.60 2.60
CA HIS A 68 -9.48 -8.80 2.18
C HIS A 68 -8.78 -10.06 2.70
N HIS A 69 -7.47 -10.16 2.52
CA HIS A 69 -6.67 -11.29 2.98
C HIS A 69 -6.67 -11.41 4.50
N ALA A 70 -6.65 -10.28 5.20
CA ALA A 70 -6.66 -10.25 6.67
C ALA A 70 -8.05 -10.47 7.28
N GLY A 71 -9.12 -10.45 6.48
CA GLY A 71 -10.48 -10.53 6.97
C GLY A 71 -10.93 -9.28 7.72
N LEU A 72 -10.36 -8.12 7.39
CA LEU A 72 -10.64 -6.83 8.03
C LEU A 72 -11.44 -5.92 7.11
N ARG A 73 -12.07 -4.91 7.68
CA ARG A 73 -12.89 -3.96 6.93
C ARG A 73 -12.36 -2.53 7.07
N PRO A 74 -12.32 -1.79 5.94
CA PRO A 74 -11.86 -0.40 5.96
C PRO A 74 -12.86 0.55 6.62
N ASP A 75 -14.14 0.21 6.62
CA ASP A 75 -15.24 1.07 7.08
C ASP A 75 -15.53 0.96 8.58
N LEU A 76 -14.93 0.01 9.27
CA LEU A 76 -15.11 -0.18 10.70
C LEU A 76 -14.00 0.49 11.49
N LYS A 77 -14.31 0.82 12.75
CA LYS A 77 -13.30 1.37 13.67
C LYS A 77 -12.19 0.36 13.89
N THR A 78 -10.96 0.84 13.93
CA THR A 78 -9.78 -0.01 14.12
C THR A 78 -9.83 -0.77 15.44
N CYS A 79 -10.26 -0.11 16.52
CA CYS A 79 -10.36 -0.74 17.84
C CYS A 79 -11.41 -1.86 17.92
N ASP A 80 -12.34 -1.91 16.98
CA ASP A 80 -13.39 -2.95 16.94
C ASP A 80 -12.97 -4.18 16.13
N GLN A 81 -11.74 -4.21 15.64
CA GLN A 81 -11.22 -5.28 14.78
C GLN A 81 -9.96 -5.91 15.37
N ASP A 82 -9.77 -7.19 15.05
CA ASP A 82 -8.56 -7.91 15.45
C ASP A 82 -7.46 -7.69 14.41
N LEU A 83 -6.43 -6.93 14.77
CA LEU A 83 -5.34 -6.58 13.87
C LEU A 83 -4.19 -7.61 13.87
N SER A 84 -4.33 -8.73 14.59
CA SER A 84 -3.23 -9.68 14.78
C SER A 84 -2.68 -10.27 13.47
N GLY A 85 -3.51 -10.39 12.44
CA GLY A 85 -3.11 -10.90 11.13
C GLY A 85 -2.77 -9.83 10.09
N LEU A 86 -2.88 -8.56 10.44
CA LEU A 86 -2.75 -7.48 9.46
C LEU A 86 -1.35 -7.41 8.84
N VAL A 87 -0.31 -7.46 9.67
CA VAL A 87 1.08 -7.39 9.18
C VAL A 87 1.43 -8.62 8.37
N ASP A 88 0.99 -9.80 8.79
CA ASP A 88 1.20 -11.04 8.01
C ASP A 88 0.55 -10.92 6.63
N SER A 89 -0.62 -10.31 6.55
CA SER A 89 -1.30 -10.06 5.28
C SER A 89 -0.54 -9.05 4.42
N MET A 90 0.01 -7.99 5.02
CA MET A 90 0.88 -7.05 4.30
C MET A 90 2.08 -7.76 3.69
N ILE A 91 2.74 -8.61 4.47
CA ILE A 91 3.91 -9.39 4.00
C ILE A 91 3.49 -10.36 2.88
N HIS A 92 2.37 -11.05 3.06
CA HIS A 92 1.86 -11.98 2.05
C HIS A 92 1.60 -11.26 0.71
N ILE A 93 0.91 -10.14 0.73
CA ILE A 93 0.61 -9.39 -0.48
C ILE A 93 1.88 -8.82 -1.12
N ARG A 94 2.79 -8.27 -0.33
CA ARG A 94 4.04 -7.74 -0.90
C ARG A 94 4.91 -8.83 -1.53
N GLU A 95 4.96 -10.01 -0.96
CA GLU A 95 5.70 -11.13 -1.53
C GLU A 95 5.06 -11.62 -2.83
N LYS A 96 3.73 -11.63 -2.88
CA LYS A 96 2.98 -11.90 -4.11
C LYS A 96 3.32 -10.89 -5.21
N VAL A 97 3.36 -9.61 -4.86
CA VAL A 97 3.72 -8.53 -5.79
C VAL A 97 5.14 -8.72 -6.31
N LYS A 98 6.10 -8.97 -5.43
CA LYS A 98 7.50 -9.20 -5.80
C LYS A 98 7.65 -10.41 -6.71
N LYS A 99 6.92 -11.47 -6.42
CA LYS A 99 6.94 -12.70 -7.23
C LYS A 99 6.40 -12.43 -8.65
N GLU A 100 5.30 -11.68 -8.75
CA GLU A 100 4.74 -11.32 -10.05
C GLU A 100 5.68 -10.42 -10.84
N TYR A 101 6.33 -9.46 -10.18
CA TYR A 101 7.39 -8.66 -10.80
C TYR A 101 8.51 -9.54 -11.31
N SER A 102 9.01 -10.47 -10.51
CA SER A 102 10.11 -11.35 -10.89
C SER A 102 9.79 -12.19 -12.12
N LYS A 103 8.55 -12.67 -12.26
CA LYS A 103 8.11 -13.38 -13.45
C LYS A 103 8.18 -12.52 -14.70
N GLN A 104 7.82 -11.25 -14.59
CA GLN A 104 7.87 -10.31 -15.70
C GLN A 104 9.31 -9.90 -16.04
N PHE A 105 10.22 -9.97 -15.06
CA PHE A 105 11.61 -9.54 -15.17
C PHE A 105 12.60 -10.60 -15.59
N ASN A 106 12.21 -11.82 -15.84
CA ASN A 106 13.08 -12.86 -16.41
C ASN A 106 13.50 -12.53 -17.86
N LEU A 107 13.06 -11.40 -18.35
CA LEU A 107 13.59 -10.78 -19.58
C LEU A 107 14.61 -9.72 -19.13
N SER A 108 15.80 -9.70 -19.73
CA SER A 108 16.82 -8.72 -19.43
C SER A 108 16.31 -7.30 -19.74
N ILE A 109 15.82 -6.63 -18.72
CA ILE A 109 15.27 -5.27 -18.84
C ILE A 109 16.28 -4.27 -18.31
N LYS A 110 16.54 -3.21 -19.07
CA LYS A 110 17.41 -2.10 -18.65
C LYS A 110 16.69 -1.27 -17.57
N ASN A 111 17.48 -0.56 -16.73
CA ASN A 111 16.93 0.18 -15.58
C ASN A 111 15.84 1.20 -15.93
N ASP A 112 15.98 1.92 -17.06
CA ASP A 112 14.99 2.88 -17.53
C ASP A 112 13.72 2.20 -18.04
N GLU A 113 13.85 1.03 -18.65
CA GLU A 113 12.72 0.18 -19.05
C GLU A 113 12.01 -0.39 -17.82
N LEU A 114 12.75 -0.66 -16.74
CA LEU A 114 12.22 -1.16 -15.49
C LEU A 114 11.21 -0.19 -14.87
N VAL A 115 11.57 1.08 -14.75
CA VAL A 115 10.68 2.10 -14.19
C VAL A 115 9.42 2.24 -15.06
N SER A 116 9.58 2.29 -16.37
CA SER A 116 8.47 2.35 -17.30
C SER A 116 7.57 1.12 -17.19
N PHE A 117 8.16 -0.07 -17.03
CA PHE A 117 7.43 -1.32 -16.86
C PHE A 117 6.63 -1.32 -15.56
N ILE A 118 7.21 -0.90 -14.44
CA ILE A 118 6.52 -0.82 -13.15
C ILE A 118 5.30 0.09 -13.24
N ASN A 119 5.44 1.26 -13.86
CA ASN A 119 4.34 2.19 -14.05
C ASN A 119 3.23 1.59 -14.91
N LYS A 120 3.59 0.92 -16.00
CA LYS A 120 2.62 0.23 -16.87
C LYS A 120 1.95 -0.95 -16.19
N TRP A 121 2.65 -1.65 -15.31
CA TRP A 121 2.10 -2.79 -14.60
C TRP A 121 0.94 -2.36 -13.70
N PHE A 122 1.06 -1.21 -13.03
CA PHE A 122 -0.03 -0.67 -12.22
C PHE A 122 -1.24 -0.24 -13.05
N ASP A 123 -1.00 0.19 -14.29
CA ASP A 123 -2.06 0.71 -15.17
C ASP A 123 -2.67 -0.33 -16.09
N ASN A 124 -2.14 -1.55 -16.12
CA ASN A 124 -2.59 -2.55 -17.06
C ASN A 124 -3.37 -3.69 -16.40
N LEU A 125 -3.99 -4.51 -17.27
CA LEU A 125 -4.79 -5.66 -16.87
C LEU A 125 -4.05 -6.70 -16.02
N TYR A 126 -2.73 -6.66 -16.02
CA TYR A 126 -1.91 -7.63 -15.29
C TYR A 126 -2.07 -7.48 -13.77
N ALA A 127 -1.95 -6.24 -13.29
CA ALA A 127 -2.14 -5.96 -11.87
C ALA A 127 -3.56 -6.36 -11.44
N ILE A 128 -4.55 -6.02 -12.26
CA ILE A 128 -5.96 -6.36 -11.98
C ILE A 128 -6.18 -7.88 -11.98
N ARG A 129 -5.51 -8.62 -12.85
CA ARG A 129 -5.63 -10.09 -12.89
C ARG A 129 -5.06 -10.77 -11.65
N THR A 130 -4.01 -10.22 -11.07
CA THR A 130 -3.40 -10.79 -9.87
C THR A 130 -4.13 -10.41 -8.59
N MET A 131 -5.03 -9.42 -8.65
CA MET A 131 -5.81 -8.96 -7.51
C MET A 131 -7.09 -9.78 -7.34
N GLU A 132 -7.45 -10.06 -6.11
CA GLU A 132 -8.63 -10.88 -5.78
C GLU A 132 -9.90 -10.05 -5.61
N VAL A 133 -9.79 -8.85 -5.07
CA VAL A 133 -10.95 -8.03 -4.72
C VAL A 133 -10.97 -6.68 -5.42
N TYR A 134 -9.85 -6.09 -5.74
CA TYR A 134 -9.79 -4.79 -6.40
C TYR A 134 -10.44 -4.84 -7.79
N LYS A 135 -11.44 -3.98 -7.99
CA LYS A 135 -12.29 -3.91 -9.19
C LYS A 135 -13.10 -5.20 -9.48
N LYS A 136 -13.10 -6.14 -8.55
CA LYS A 136 -13.84 -7.42 -8.69
C LYS A 136 -14.89 -7.60 -7.60
N GLY A 137 -14.69 -6.99 -6.44
CA GLY A 137 -15.60 -7.09 -5.32
C GLY A 137 -16.65 -5.97 -5.29
N SER A 138 -17.31 -5.84 -4.16
CA SER A 138 -18.31 -4.80 -3.92
C SER A 138 -17.62 -3.48 -3.59
N LYS A 139 -18.16 -2.39 -4.13
CA LYS A 139 -17.67 -1.03 -3.84
C LYS A 139 -18.21 -0.51 -2.54
N LYS A 140 -17.37 0.16 -1.77
CA LYS A 140 -17.76 0.88 -0.56
C LYS A 140 -17.00 2.19 -0.47
N GLU A 141 -17.74 3.30 -0.35
CA GLU A 141 -17.12 4.60 -0.10
C GLU A 141 -16.72 4.71 1.36
N VAL A 142 -15.45 4.97 1.64
CA VAL A 142 -14.93 5.17 3.00
C VAL A 142 -13.99 6.35 2.99
N LEU A 143 -14.31 7.38 3.77
CA LEU A 143 -13.51 8.60 3.89
C LEU A 143 -13.17 9.24 2.53
N GLY A 144 -14.14 9.27 1.63
CA GLY A 144 -14.00 9.88 0.31
C GLY A 144 -13.24 9.04 -0.72
N ARG A 145 -12.97 7.79 -0.41
CA ARG A 145 -12.28 6.86 -1.31
C ARG A 145 -13.12 5.62 -1.55
N THR A 146 -13.03 5.07 -2.76
CA THR A 146 -13.72 3.81 -3.09
C THR A 146 -12.87 2.62 -2.69
N TRP A 147 -13.38 1.83 -1.76
CA TRP A 147 -12.77 0.57 -1.33
C TRP A 147 -13.51 -0.62 -1.95
N TRP A 148 -12.80 -1.73 -2.07
CA TRP A 148 -13.34 -2.95 -2.66
C TRP A 148 -13.38 -4.05 -1.61
N LEU A 149 -14.54 -4.68 -1.45
CA LEU A 149 -14.80 -5.71 -0.47
C LEU A 149 -15.21 -7.02 -1.17
N SER A 150 -14.91 -8.12 -0.53
CA SER A 150 -15.31 -9.44 -1.04
C SER A 150 -16.83 -9.68 -0.95
#